data_d1b96ab18fe78deaf5415f4237ce513e
#
_entry.id   d1b96ab18fe78deaf5415f4237ce513e
#
_cell.length_a   1.000
_cell.length_b   1.000
_cell.length_c   1.000
_cell.angle_alpha   90.00
_cell.angle_beta   90.00
_cell.angle_gamma   90.00
#
_symmetry.space_group_name_H-M   'P 1'
#
loop_
_entity.id
_entity.type
_entity.pdbx_description
1 polymer ?
#
loop_
_entity_poly.entity_id
_entity_poly.type
_entity_poly.pdbx_seq_one_letter_code
_entity_poly.pdbx_strand_id
1 'polypeptide(L)'
;MDCLFCKIIAGEIPSTKVYEDEFVYAFKDINPIAPLHYLFIPKQHISGASAVTEENAEIVGKIFIAIAKVAAQEKLDSGFRVITNCGDDAGQTVPHLHFHLIAGQKMGWSADQGV
;
A
#
# COMPACT_ATOMS: atom_id res chain seq x y z
N MET A 1 -18.80 8.89 1.26
CA MET A 1 -18.05 8.22 0.19
C MET A 1 -17.87 6.76 0.56
N ASP A 2 -18.26 5.87 -0.36
CA ASP A 2 -18.18 4.43 -0.12
C ASP A 2 -16.80 3.88 -0.50
N CYS A 3 -15.80 4.27 0.25
CA CYS A 3 -14.45 3.77 0.04
C CYS A 3 -14.03 2.93 1.22
N LEU A 4 -13.74 1.65 0.97
CA LEU A 4 -13.31 0.72 2.01
C LEU A 4 -12.11 1.26 2.79
N PHE A 5 -11.11 1.79 2.09
CA PHE A 5 -9.89 2.28 2.75
C PHE A 5 -10.14 3.59 3.49
N CYS A 6 -11.02 4.47 2.97
CA CYS A 6 -11.42 5.66 3.72
C CYS A 6 -12.11 5.28 5.04
N LYS A 7 -12.89 4.21 5.02
CA LYS A 7 -13.56 3.71 6.24
C LYS A 7 -12.56 3.13 7.23
N ILE A 8 -11.52 2.46 6.73
CA ILE A 8 -10.45 1.95 7.60
C ILE A 8 -9.71 3.11 8.27
N ILE A 9 -9.39 4.16 7.50
CA ILE A 9 -8.72 5.34 8.04
C ILE A 9 -9.59 6.01 9.11
N ALA A 10 -10.89 6.06 8.89
CA ALA A 10 -11.84 6.66 9.83
C ALA A 10 -12.12 5.78 11.05
N GLY A 11 -11.62 4.55 11.08
CA GLY A 11 -11.85 3.63 12.20
C GLY A 11 -13.19 2.94 12.15
N GLU A 12 -13.93 3.04 11.05
CA GLU A 12 -15.23 2.40 10.89
C GLU A 12 -15.13 0.92 10.58
N ILE A 13 -14.02 0.49 9.98
CA ILE A 13 -13.74 -0.90 9.66
C ILE A 13 -12.42 -1.25 10.33
N PRO A 14 -12.35 -2.38 11.06
CA PRO A 14 -11.13 -2.76 11.75
C PRO A 14 -10.01 -3.15 10.79
N SER A 15 -8.78 -2.92 11.21
CA SER A 15 -7.58 -3.32 10.49
C SER A 15 -6.46 -3.54 11.49
N THR A 16 -5.43 -4.27 11.09
CA THR A 16 -4.23 -4.45 11.92
C THR A 16 -3.21 -3.41 11.49
N LYS A 17 -3.16 -2.31 12.24
CA LYS A 17 -2.29 -1.18 11.93
C LYS A 17 -0.82 -1.56 12.07
N VAL A 18 -0.02 -1.12 11.11
CA VAL A 18 1.43 -1.31 11.07
C VAL A 18 2.15 0.03 11.31
N TYR A 19 1.61 1.10 10.74
CA TYR A 19 2.25 2.41 10.77
C TYR A 19 1.20 3.48 10.48
N GLU A 20 1.39 4.65 11.08
CA GLU A 20 0.50 5.78 10.81
C GLU A 20 1.24 7.09 11.07
N ASP A 21 1.04 8.06 10.19
CA ASP A 21 1.46 9.43 10.43
C ASP A 21 0.37 10.38 9.89
N GLU A 22 0.70 11.65 9.76
CA GLU A 22 -0.26 12.66 9.32
C GLU A 22 -0.84 12.36 7.94
N PHE A 23 -0.06 11.75 7.06
CA PHE A 23 -0.42 11.57 5.63
C PHE A 23 -0.69 10.13 5.24
N VAL A 24 -0.18 9.15 5.99
CA VAL A 24 -0.13 7.76 5.56
C VAL A 24 -0.67 6.85 6.65
N TYR A 25 -1.40 5.83 6.23
CA TYR A 25 -1.85 4.75 7.09
C TYR A 25 -1.42 3.42 6.48
N ALA A 26 -0.85 2.53 7.27
CA ALA A 26 -0.42 1.22 6.79
C ALA A 26 -0.95 0.12 7.68
N PHE A 27 -1.37 -0.99 7.06
CA PHE A 27 -1.99 -2.11 7.75
C PHE A 27 -1.70 -3.42 7.03
N LYS A 28 -1.91 -4.53 7.74
CA LYS A 28 -1.68 -5.85 7.16
C LYS A 28 -2.77 -6.22 6.18
N ASP A 29 -2.37 -6.79 5.04
CA ASP A 29 -3.33 -7.36 4.10
C ASP A 29 -3.95 -8.60 4.74
N ILE A 30 -5.28 -8.72 4.67
CA ILE A 30 -5.99 -9.85 5.27
C ILE A 30 -5.86 -11.13 4.45
N ASN A 31 -5.41 -11.02 3.19
CA ASN A 31 -5.16 -12.16 2.31
C ASN A 31 -3.72 -12.07 1.80
N PRO A 32 -2.73 -12.27 2.69
CA PRO A 32 -1.34 -12.06 2.31
C PRO A 32 -0.87 -13.08 1.27
N ILE A 33 -0.06 -12.61 0.32
CA ILE A 33 0.53 -13.47 -0.70
C ILE A 33 2.00 -13.78 -0.42
N ALA A 34 2.51 -13.29 0.71
CA ALA A 34 3.88 -13.50 1.14
C ALA A 34 3.93 -13.44 2.66
N PRO A 35 5.00 -13.93 3.30
CA PRO A 35 5.12 -13.86 4.77
C PRO A 35 4.94 -12.47 5.34
N LEU A 36 5.37 -11.44 4.63
CA LEU A 36 5.07 -10.05 4.98
C LEU A 36 4.34 -9.41 3.80
N HIS A 37 3.14 -8.90 4.06
CA HIS A 37 2.34 -8.23 3.04
C HIS A 37 1.54 -7.12 3.71
N TYR A 38 2.01 -5.88 3.55
CA TYR A 38 1.39 -4.70 4.13
C TYR A 38 0.88 -3.79 3.04
N LEU A 39 -0.17 -3.03 3.34
CA LEU A 39 -0.74 -2.03 2.44
C LEU A 39 -0.46 -0.65 3.01
N PHE A 40 0.02 0.25 2.15
CA PHE A 40 0.28 1.65 2.50
C PHE A 40 -0.67 2.52 1.68
N ILE A 41 -1.46 3.33 2.36
CA ILE A 41 -2.47 4.18 1.72
C ILE A 41 -2.31 5.63 2.16
N PRO A 42 -2.59 6.59 1.26
CA PRO A 42 -2.68 7.98 1.69
C PRO A 42 -3.98 8.21 2.44
N LYS A 43 -3.95 9.08 3.45
CA LYS A 43 -5.17 9.47 4.16
C LYS A 43 -6.08 10.31 3.26
N GLN A 44 -5.49 11.08 2.35
CA GLN A 44 -6.26 11.76 1.31
C GLN A 44 -6.71 10.74 0.28
N HIS A 45 -7.97 10.77 -0.11
CA HIS A 45 -8.47 9.85 -1.12
C HIS A 45 -7.93 10.22 -2.50
N ILE A 46 -7.15 9.32 -3.08
CA ILE A 46 -6.66 9.38 -4.45
C ILE A 46 -7.06 8.04 -5.06
N SER A 47 -7.72 8.04 -6.21
CA SER A 47 -8.33 6.81 -6.72
C SER A 47 -7.31 5.76 -7.18
N GLY A 48 -6.16 6.20 -7.66
CA GLY A 48 -5.11 5.29 -8.12
C GLY A 48 -3.95 6.06 -8.71
N ALA A 49 -2.97 5.35 -9.24
CA ALA A 49 -1.76 5.97 -9.77
C ALA A 49 -2.05 6.98 -10.87
N SER A 50 -3.08 6.73 -11.70
CA SER A 50 -3.45 7.63 -12.80
C SER A 50 -4.05 8.95 -12.31
N ALA A 51 -4.43 9.03 -11.05
CA ALA A 51 -4.98 10.25 -10.45
C ALA A 51 -3.93 11.08 -9.71
N VAL A 52 -2.67 10.67 -9.74
CA VAL A 52 -1.57 11.46 -9.16
C VAL A 52 -1.31 12.67 -10.04
N THR A 53 -1.20 13.84 -9.43
CA THR A 53 -1.01 15.12 -10.11
C THR A 53 0.15 15.85 -9.46
N GLU A 54 0.53 17.00 -10.02
CA GLU A 54 1.56 17.84 -9.40
C GLU A 54 1.13 18.34 -8.02
N GLU A 55 -0.17 18.51 -7.81
CA GLU A 55 -0.72 19.00 -6.54
C GLU A 55 -0.71 17.95 -5.43
N ASN A 56 -0.79 16.67 -5.77
CA ASN A 56 -0.81 15.60 -4.76
C ASN A 56 0.39 14.68 -4.79
N ALA A 57 1.35 14.91 -5.69
CA ALA A 57 2.53 14.04 -5.84
C ALA A 57 3.36 13.94 -4.56
N GLU A 58 3.39 14.99 -3.75
CA GLU A 58 4.14 15.00 -2.50
C GLU A 58 3.65 13.90 -1.55
N ILE A 59 2.36 13.58 -1.60
CA ILE A 59 1.78 12.53 -0.76
C ILE A 59 2.37 11.17 -1.12
N VAL A 60 2.62 10.93 -2.41
CA VAL A 60 3.25 9.67 -2.85
C VAL A 60 4.66 9.56 -2.27
N GLY A 61 5.40 10.66 -2.24
CA GLY A 61 6.71 10.70 -1.57
C GLY A 61 6.62 10.34 -0.10
N LYS A 62 5.59 10.85 0.60
CA LYS A 62 5.35 10.49 2.01
C LYS A 62 5.10 9.01 2.18
N ILE A 63 4.39 8.39 1.24
CA ILE A 63 4.15 6.95 1.27
C ILE A 63 5.47 6.18 1.17
N PHE A 64 6.37 6.58 0.27
CA PHE A 64 7.66 5.90 0.13
C PHE A 64 8.55 6.10 1.36
N ILE A 65 8.50 7.25 2.00
CA ILE A 65 9.21 7.45 3.27
C ILE A 65 8.67 6.50 4.33
N ALA A 66 7.35 6.35 4.43
CA ALA A 66 6.73 5.42 5.37
C ALA A 66 7.16 3.97 5.08
N ILE A 67 7.16 3.57 3.81
CA ILE A 67 7.61 2.24 3.40
C ILE A 67 9.06 2.00 3.84
N ALA A 68 9.94 2.97 3.61
CA ALA A 68 11.34 2.85 3.99
C ALA A 68 11.50 2.68 5.50
N LYS A 69 10.71 3.42 6.29
CA LYS A 69 10.75 3.32 7.75
C LYS A 69 10.31 1.94 8.22
N VAL A 70 9.21 1.43 7.66
CA VAL A 70 8.68 0.10 8.03
C VAL A 70 9.66 -0.99 7.60
N ALA A 71 10.23 -0.88 6.39
CA ALA A 71 11.21 -1.85 5.92
C ALA A 71 12.42 -1.93 6.86
N ALA A 72 12.87 -0.79 7.37
CA ALA A 72 13.97 -0.75 8.33
C ALA A 72 13.58 -1.39 9.66
N GLN A 73 12.36 -1.10 10.15
CA GLN A 73 11.85 -1.68 11.39
C GLN A 73 11.72 -3.21 11.29
N GLU A 74 11.28 -3.71 10.14
CA GLU A 74 11.09 -5.14 9.90
C GLU A 74 12.38 -5.84 9.46
N LYS A 75 13.46 -5.07 9.31
CA LYS A 75 14.78 -5.60 8.95
C LYS A 75 14.76 -6.34 7.61
N LEU A 76 14.16 -5.73 6.61
CA LEU A 76 14.02 -6.33 5.28
C LEU A 76 15.29 -6.14 4.43
N ASP A 77 16.43 -6.46 4.99
CA ASP A 77 17.74 -6.20 4.36
C ASP A 77 17.99 -7.03 3.11
N SER A 78 17.36 -8.20 2.99
CA SER A 78 17.53 -9.04 1.81
C SER A 78 16.65 -8.60 0.64
N GLY A 79 15.78 -7.63 0.86
CA GLY A 79 14.99 -7.05 -0.21
C GLY A 79 13.49 -7.15 -0.01
N PHE A 80 12.76 -6.35 -0.76
CA PHE A 80 11.31 -6.33 -0.73
C PHE A 80 10.80 -5.78 -2.06
N ARG A 81 9.52 -5.96 -2.31
CA ARG A 81 8.89 -5.47 -3.53
C ARG A 81 7.79 -4.49 -3.16
N VAL A 82 7.70 -3.40 -3.91
CA VAL A 82 6.64 -2.40 -3.78
C VAL A 82 5.84 -2.41 -5.08
N ILE A 83 4.51 -2.57 -4.96
CA ILE A 83 3.64 -2.66 -6.13
C ILE A 83 2.44 -1.75 -5.91
N THR A 84 2.05 -1.01 -6.95
CA THR A 84 0.74 -0.39 -7.00
C THR A 84 0.07 -0.81 -8.30
N ASN A 85 -1.21 -1.18 -8.21
CA ASN A 85 -2.00 -1.59 -9.35
C ASN A 85 -3.01 -0.51 -9.66
N CYS A 86 -3.17 -0.15 -10.92
CA CYS A 86 -4.10 0.88 -11.34
C CYS A 86 -5.00 0.35 -12.44
N GLY A 87 -6.30 0.32 -12.18
CA GLY A 87 -7.31 -0.08 -13.16
C GLY A 87 -7.57 -1.57 -13.18
N ASP A 88 -8.60 -1.95 -13.94
CA ASP A 88 -9.10 -3.33 -13.98
C ASP A 88 -8.06 -4.31 -14.54
N ASP A 89 -7.33 -3.92 -15.58
CA ASP A 89 -6.36 -4.81 -16.21
C ASP A 89 -5.21 -5.14 -15.25
N ALA A 90 -4.94 -4.27 -14.28
CA ALA A 90 -3.90 -4.51 -13.28
C ALA A 90 -4.45 -5.17 -12.02
N GLY A 91 -5.77 -5.42 -11.96
CA GLY A 91 -6.38 -6.08 -10.82
C GLY A 91 -6.66 -5.17 -9.63
N GLN A 92 -6.78 -3.87 -9.85
CA GLN A 92 -7.14 -2.97 -8.77
C GLN A 92 -8.60 -3.18 -8.37
N THR A 93 -8.82 -3.67 -7.14
CA THR A 93 -10.16 -3.96 -6.65
C THR A 93 -10.72 -2.86 -5.75
N VAL A 94 -9.88 -2.08 -5.10
CA VAL A 94 -10.29 -0.96 -4.25
C VAL A 94 -9.85 0.34 -4.91
N PRO A 95 -10.77 1.24 -5.27
CA PRO A 95 -10.42 2.49 -5.98
C PRO A 95 -9.92 3.56 -5.01
N HIS A 96 -8.84 3.26 -4.33
CA HIS A 96 -8.10 4.13 -3.44
C HIS A 96 -6.64 3.73 -3.59
N LEU A 97 -5.79 4.66 -3.96
CA LEU A 97 -4.37 4.40 -4.18
C LEU A 97 -3.78 3.61 -3.02
N HIS A 98 -3.12 2.51 -3.33
CA HIS A 98 -2.42 1.73 -2.30
C HIS A 98 -1.20 1.07 -2.89
N PHE A 99 -0.20 0.92 -2.02
CA PHE A 99 1.06 0.29 -2.36
C PHE A 99 1.20 -0.95 -1.51
N HIS A 100 1.45 -2.09 -2.16
CA HIS A 100 1.77 -3.34 -1.47
C HIS A 100 3.24 -3.35 -1.14
N LEU A 101 3.58 -3.64 0.10
CA LEU A 101 4.94 -3.97 0.52
C LEU A 101 4.98 -5.46 0.76
N ILE A 102 5.75 -6.18 -0.04
CA ILE A 102 5.79 -7.64 -0.03
C ILE A 102 7.22 -8.09 0.21
N ALA A 103 7.39 -9.01 1.17
CA ALA A 103 8.72 -9.49 1.55
C ALA A 103 8.65 -10.85 2.24
N GLY A 104 9.81 -11.41 2.54
CA GLY A 104 9.93 -12.63 3.31
C GLY A 104 10.13 -13.88 2.48
N GLN A 105 10.21 -13.73 1.16
CA GLN A 105 10.47 -14.86 0.26
C GLN A 105 11.10 -14.34 -1.02
N LYS A 106 11.77 -15.23 -1.74
CA LYS A 106 12.30 -14.88 -3.04
C LYS A 106 11.16 -14.77 -4.04
N MET A 107 11.20 -13.75 -4.88
CA MET A 107 10.15 -13.49 -5.85
C MET A 107 10.74 -13.45 -7.25
N GLY A 108 10.00 -13.99 -8.22
CA GLY A 108 10.37 -13.90 -9.62
C GLY A 108 9.84 -12.62 -10.25
N TRP A 109 10.20 -12.38 -11.49
CA TRP A 109 9.67 -11.26 -12.27
C TRP A 109 8.63 -11.81 -13.22
N SER A 110 7.36 -11.71 -12.84
CA SER A 110 6.27 -12.23 -13.64
C SER A 110 5.00 -11.42 -13.41
N ALA A 111 4.31 -11.06 -14.47
CA ALA A 111 3.02 -10.40 -14.40
C ALA A 111 1.93 -11.33 -13.83
N ASP A 112 2.17 -12.64 -13.83
CA ASP A 112 1.21 -13.62 -13.37
C ASP A 112 1.23 -13.85 -11.87
N GLN A 113 2.07 -13.15 -11.12
CA GLN A 113 2.21 -13.38 -9.68
C GLN A 113 1.05 -12.83 -8.86
N GLY A 114 0.07 -12.21 -9.49
CA GLY A 114 -1.19 -11.88 -8.85
C GLY A 114 -1.12 -10.85 -7.74
N VAL A 115 -0.19 -9.94 -7.83
CA VAL A 115 -0.04 -8.88 -6.85
C VAL A 115 -0.63 -7.59 -7.34
#